data_7882a3513c77fb16f9c22d5ef405a796
#
_entry.id   7882a3513c77fb16f9c22d5ef405a796
#
_cell.length_a   1.000
_cell.length_b   1.000
_cell.length_c   1.000
_cell.angle_alpha   90.00
_cell.angle_beta   90.00
_cell.angle_gamma   90.00
#
_symmetry.space_group_name_H-M   'P 1'
#
loop_
_entity.id
_entity.type
_entity.pdbx_description
1 polymer ?
#
loop_
_entity_poly.entity_id
_entity_poly.type
_entity_poly.pdbx_seq_one_letter_code
_entity_poly.pdbx_strand_id
1 'polypeptide(L)'
;WELDSKLDLAMDSLRCPPADQKIGVLSGGELRRVALCRLLLKEPEILLLDEPTNHLDAETVWWLERHLQQYKGTVIAVTHDRYFLDNVAGWILELDRGMGIPFEGNYTNWLEQKTKRLAVEEKQRSKQQKAMQKELEWINTSQKARHAKGKARVTNYQQKFEQEREREKRNETHELFIPSGRRLGDHVISFKDVSKGFDDKLLYENLTFELPPGGIVGIIGANGAGKTTLFRMITGEEEPNSGTIKKGETVDLSYVDQGRMLDANKTIFEVVGGGLDTIKLGGREVNSRAYISKFNFSGDDHHKK
;
A
#
# COMPACT_ATOMS: atom_id res chain seq x y z
N TRP A 1 -31.96 18.78 -21.12
CA TRP A 1 -32.48 18.79 -19.74
C TRP A 1 -32.05 17.55 -18.95
N GLU A 2 -32.25 16.34 -19.47
CA GLU A 2 -31.87 15.11 -18.75
C GLU A 2 -30.34 14.87 -18.75
N LEU A 3 -29.66 15.23 -19.83
CA LEU A 3 -28.22 15.14 -19.93
C LEU A 3 -27.50 16.15 -19.04
N ASP A 4 -28.02 17.39 -19.02
CA ASP A 4 -27.44 18.46 -18.19
C ASP A 4 -27.57 18.12 -16.70
N SER A 5 -28.74 17.62 -16.28
CA SER A 5 -28.94 17.17 -14.89
C SER A 5 -28.06 15.98 -14.50
N LYS A 6 -27.81 15.03 -15.42
CA LYS A 6 -26.88 13.91 -15.19
C LYS A 6 -25.44 14.40 -15.08
N LEU A 7 -25.07 15.38 -15.92
CA LEU A 7 -23.74 15.98 -15.92
C LEU A 7 -23.49 16.69 -14.58
N ASP A 8 -24.43 17.56 -14.19
CA ASP A 8 -24.33 18.32 -12.93
C ASP A 8 -24.23 17.38 -11.73
N LEU A 9 -25.09 16.35 -11.67
CA LEU A 9 -25.06 15.36 -10.59
C LEU A 9 -23.73 14.60 -10.54
N ALA A 10 -23.19 14.19 -11.68
CA ALA A 10 -21.93 13.48 -11.73
C ALA A 10 -20.74 14.39 -11.35
N MET A 11 -20.75 15.63 -11.81
CA MET A 11 -19.74 16.62 -11.47
C MET A 11 -19.74 16.96 -9.97
N ASP A 12 -20.91 17.18 -9.38
CA ASP A 12 -21.05 17.44 -7.95
C ASP A 12 -20.61 16.24 -7.11
N SER A 13 -21.06 15.03 -7.47
CA SER A 13 -20.74 13.79 -6.74
C SER A 13 -19.26 13.45 -6.78
N LEU A 14 -18.59 13.70 -7.90
CA LEU A 14 -17.15 13.52 -8.07
C LEU A 14 -16.35 14.75 -7.61
N ARG A 15 -17.04 15.80 -7.13
CA ARG A 15 -16.43 17.07 -6.73
C ARG A 15 -15.47 17.60 -7.80
N CYS A 16 -15.96 17.60 -9.04
CA CYS A 16 -15.23 18.19 -10.15
C CYS A 16 -15.09 19.71 -9.95
N PRO A 17 -14.06 20.33 -10.51
CA PRO A 17 -13.92 21.78 -10.54
C PRO A 17 -15.06 22.42 -11.35
N PRO A 18 -15.29 23.73 -11.19
CA PRO A 18 -16.29 24.48 -11.97
C PRO A 18 -16.19 24.22 -13.47
N ALA A 19 -17.31 24.10 -14.16
CA ALA A 19 -17.39 23.70 -15.56
C ALA A 19 -16.67 24.68 -16.55
N ASP A 20 -16.53 25.93 -16.15
CA ASP A 20 -15.85 27.00 -16.89
C ASP A 20 -14.33 27.04 -16.68
N GLN A 21 -13.79 26.22 -15.74
CA GLN A 21 -12.38 26.19 -15.43
C GLN A 21 -11.58 25.51 -16.54
N LYS A 22 -10.48 26.11 -16.95
CA LYS A 22 -9.60 25.57 -18.00
C LYS A 22 -8.85 24.35 -17.47
N ILE A 23 -8.80 23.29 -18.28
CA ILE A 23 -8.13 22.01 -17.93
C ILE A 23 -6.65 22.20 -17.58
N GLY A 24 -5.96 23.15 -18.23
CA GLY A 24 -4.53 23.37 -18.03
C GLY A 24 -4.12 23.96 -16.67
N VAL A 25 -5.08 24.40 -15.85
CA VAL A 25 -4.83 24.94 -14.51
C VAL A 25 -5.26 23.97 -13.41
N LEU A 26 -5.81 22.80 -13.78
CA LEU A 26 -6.26 21.77 -12.85
C LEU A 26 -5.10 21.03 -12.20
N SER A 27 -5.24 20.73 -10.92
CA SER A 27 -4.35 19.78 -10.24
C SER A 27 -4.51 18.36 -10.81
N GLY A 28 -3.52 17.50 -10.62
CA GLY A 28 -3.57 16.11 -11.09
C GLY A 28 -4.79 15.35 -10.57
N GLY A 29 -5.21 15.61 -9.33
CA GLY A 29 -6.40 14.99 -8.74
C GLY A 29 -7.71 15.50 -9.38
N GLU A 30 -7.82 16.80 -9.66
CA GLU A 30 -8.98 17.38 -10.35
C GLU A 30 -9.09 16.87 -11.78
N LEU A 31 -7.97 16.83 -12.50
CA LEU A 31 -7.92 16.29 -13.85
C LEU A 31 -8.41 14.84 -13.90
N ARG A 32 -8.02 14.03 -12.92
CA ARG A 32 -8.42 12.64 -12.81
C ARG A 32 -9.91 12.49 -12.53
N ARG A 33 -10.48 13.32 -11.64
CA ARG A 33 -11.93 13.33 -11.36
C ARG A 33 -12.74 13.75 -12.60
N VAL A 34 -12.31 14.77 -13.32
CA VAL A 34 -12.95 15.19 -14.58
C VAL A 34 -12.87 14.08 -15.63
N ALA A 35 -11.73 13.41 -15.76
CA ALA A 35 -11.57 12.29 -16.68
C ALA A 35 -12.49 11.11 -16.31
N LEU A 36 -12.60 10.79 -15.03
CA LEU A 36 -13.50 9.75 -14.52
C LEU A 36 -14.97 10.13 -14.77
N CYS A 37 -15.38 11.36 -14.45
CA CYS A 37 -16.71 11.88 -14.73
C CYS A 37 -17.08 11.71 -16.22
N ARG A 38 -16.21 12.18 -17.12
CA ARG A 38 -16.41 12.04 -18.57
C ARG A 38 -16.52 10.58 -19.01
N LEU A 39 -15.75 9.68 -18.41
CA LEU A 39 -15.76 8.26 -18.74
C LEU A 39 -17.07 7.59 -18.31
N LEU A 40 -17.53 7.86 -17.10
CA LEU A 40 -18.78 7.32 -16.56
C LEU A 40 -20.01 7.80 -17.32
N LEU A 41 -20.03 9.07 -17.72
CA LEU A 41 -21.14 9.64 -18.51
C LEU A 41 -21.25 9.08 -19.94
N LYS A 42 -20.17 8.47 -20.47
CA LYS A 42 -20.21 7.79 -21.77
C LYS A 42 -20.90 6.43 -21.74
N GLU A 43 -21.07 5.86 -20.56
CA GLU A 43 -21.68 4.55 -20.33
C GLU A 43 -21.16 3.47 -21.31
N PRO A 44 -19.82 3.25 -21.45
CA PRO A 44 -19.29 2.26 -22.38
C PRO A 44 -19.70 0.84 -21.97
N GLU A 45 -19.78 -0.09 -22.93
CA GLU A 45 -20.10 -1.49 -22.65
C GLU A 45 -19.05 -2.18 -21.75
N ILE A 46 -17.78 -1.77 -21.88
CA ILE A 46 -16.66 -2.23 -21.03
C ILE A 46 -15.95 -1.02 -20.44
N LEU A 47 -15.88 -0.98 -19.13
CA LEU A 47 -15.23 0.07 -18.36
C LEU A 47 -13.95 -0.47 -17.72
N LEU A 48 -12.81 0.12 -18.06
CA LEU A 48 -11.51 -0.23 -17.48
C LEU A 48 -11.06 0.87 -16.51
N LEU A 49 -10.87 0.52 -15.25
CA LEU A 49 -10.49 1.44 -14.19
C LEU A 49 -9.16 1.01 -13.56
N ASP A 50 -8.18 1.89 -13.59
CA ASP A 50 -6.89 1.68 -12.92
C ASP A 50 -6.78 2.61 -11.73
N GLU A 51 -6.76 2.02 -10.51
CA GLU A 51 -6.75 2.70 -9.22
C GLU A 51 -7.78 3.84 -9.11
N PRO A 52 -9.08 3.54 -9.31
CA PRO A 52 -10.13 4.57 -9.41
C PRO A 52 -10.37 5.32 -8.09
N THR A 53 -10.05 4.73 -6.94
CA THR A 53 -10.25 5.32 -5.61
C THR A 53 -9.12 6.26 -5.20
N ASN A 54 -7.98 6.24 -5.90
CA ASN A 54 -6.85 7.10 -5.57
C ASN A 54 -7.19 8.59 -5.74
N HIS A 55 -6.85 9.38 -4.73
CA HIS A 55 -7.11 10.82 -4.64
C HIS A 55 -8.59 11.22 -4.52
N LEU A 56 -9.49 10.25 -4.32
CA LEU A 56 -10.87 10.51 -3.98
C LEU A 56 -11.03 10.59 -2.44
N ASP A 57 -11.98 11.38 -1.99
CA ASP A 57 -12.41 11.35 -0.61
C ASP A 57 -13.48 10.26 -0.38
N ALA A 58 -13.77 9.96 0.88
CA ALA A 58 -14.65 8.86 1.25
C ALA A 58 -16.06 8.97 0.66
N GLU A 59 -16.61 10.19 0.55
CA GLU A 59 -17.94 10.41 -0.01
C GLU A 59 -17.96 10.17 -1.51
N THR A 60 -16.92 10.60 -2.23
CA THR A 60 -16.76 10.37 -3.66
C THR A 60 -16.55 8.88 -3.95
N VAL A 61 -15.76 8.17 -3.13
CA VAL A 61 -15.59 6.71 -3.24
C VAL A 61 -16.93 6.00 -3.05
N TRP A 62 -17.68 6.34 -2.00
CA TRP A 62 -18.99 5.76 -1.73
C TRP A 62 -19.98 5.97 -2.89
N TRP A 63 -20.00 7.16 -3.47
CA TRP A 63 -20.83 7.43 -4.64
C TRP A 63 -20.42 6.58 -5.84
N LEU A 64 -19.10 6.47 -6.11
CA LEU A 64 -18.55 5.65 -7.19
C LEU A 64 -18.93 4.18 -7.02
N GLU A 65 -18.80 3.62 -5.82
CA GLU A 65 -19.21 2.26 -5.51
C GLU A 65 -20.69 2.02 -5.88
N ARG A 66 -21.58 2.91 -5.44
CA ARG A 66 -23.00 2.80 -5.76
C ARG A 66 -23.31 2.93 -7.24
N HIS A 67 -22.60 3.82 -7.93
CA HIS A 67 -22.75 3.99 -9.37
C HIS A 67 -22.31 2.71 -10.13
N LEU A 68 -21.18 2.11 -9.74
CA LEU A 68 -20.67 0.90 -10.37
C LEU A 68 -21.51 -0.35 -10.06
N GLN A 69 -22.11 -0.43 -8.88
CA GLN A 69 -23.08 -1.51 -8.56
C GLN A 69 -24.31 -1.51 -9.49
N GLN A 70 -24.69 -0.34 -10.00
CA GLN A 70 -25.84 -0.17 -10.89
C GLN A 70 -25.42 -0.11 -12.36
N TYR A 71 -24.12 -0.21 -12.65
CA TYR A 71 -23.61 -0.10 -14.00
C TYR A 71 -24.06 -1.28 -14.86
N LYS A 72 -24.59 -1.00 -16.06
CA LYS A 72 -25.15 -2.04 -16.94
C LYS A 72 -24.11 -2.79 -17.76
N GLY A 73 -22.93 -2.19 -17.96
CA GLY A 73 -21.82 -2.77 -18.69
C GLY A 73 -20.91 -3.63 -17.82
N THR A 74 -19.86 -4.15 -18.40
CA THR A 74 -18.81 -4.89 -17.70
C THR A 74 -17.78 -3.93 -17.14
N VAL A 75 -17.43 -4.07 -15.85
CA VAL A 75 -16.39 -3.26 -15.20
C VAL A 75 -15.20 -4.15 -14.85
N ILE A 76 -14.01 -3.72 -15.25
CA ILE A 76 -12.75 -4.33 -14.85
C ILE A 76 -11.96 -3.26 -14.10
N ALA A 77 -11.73 -3.46 -12.81
CA ALA A 77 -10.99 -2.53 -11.96
C ALA A 77 -9.73 -3.17 -11.40
N VAL A 78 -8.62 -2.44 -11.47
CA VAL A 78 -7.37 -2.75 -10.76
C VAL A 78 -7.29 -1.79 -9.59
N THR A 79 -7.22 -2.30 -8.36
CA THR A 79 -7.09 -1.47 -7.17
C THR A 79 -6.51 -2.24 -6.00
N HIS A 80 -5.91 -1.49 -5.07
CA HIS A 80 -5.45 -1.98 -3.77
C HIS A 80 -6.47 -1.72 -2.64
N ASP A 81 -7.58 -1.06 -2.95
CA ASP A 81 -8.64 -0.76 -2.00
C ASP A 81 -9.55 -1.98 -1.80
N ARG A 82 -9.31 -2.70 -0.70
CA ARG A 82 -10.06 -3.90 -0.34
C ARG A 82 -11.55 -3.63 -0.06
N TYR A 83 -11.88 -2.45 0.46
CA TYR A 83 -13.28 -2.09 0.77
C TYR A 83 -14.05 -1.84 -0.51
N PHE A 84 -13.45 -1.13 -1.45
CA PHE A 84 -13.99 -0.94 -2.78
C PHE A 84 -14.24 -2.29 -3.48
N LEU A 85 -13.26 -3.20 -3.47
CA LEU A 85 -13.41 -4.53 -4.06
C LEU A 85 -14.49 -5.35 -3.35
N ASP A 86 -14.62 -5.23 -2.04
CA ASP A 86 -15.64 -5.96 -1.28
C ASP A 86 -17.06 -5.50 -1.62
N ASN A 87 -17.22 -4.20 -1.89
CA ASN A 87 -18.51 -3.60 -2.20
C ASN A 87 -18.92 -3.74 -3.67
N VAL A 88 -17.96 -3.72 -4.61
CA VAL A 88 -18.26 -3.61 -6.05
C VAL A 88 -18.00 -4.92 -6.82
N ALA A 89 -16.99 -5.70 -6.42
CA ALA A 89 -16.56 -6.85 -7.20
C ALA A 89 -17.42 -8.09 -6.95
N GLY A 90 -17.95 -8.69 -8.02
CA GLY A 90 -18.54 -10.02 -7.99
C GLY A 90 -17.57 -11.14 -8.35
N TRP A 91 -16.41 -10.77 -8.92
CA TRP A 91 -15.32 -11.66 -9.32
C TRP A 91 -13.98 -11.01 -9.00
N ILE A 92 -13.03 -11.81 -8.53
CA ILE A 92 -11.64 -11.38 -8.30
C ILE A 92 -10.73 -12.20 -9.21
N LEU A 93 -9.87 -11.54 -9.98
CA LEU A 93 -8.79 -12.17 -10.73
C LEU A 93 -7.48 -11.95 -9.97
N GLU A 94 -6.97 -12.98 -9.32
CA GLU A 94 -5.65 -12.94 -8.68
C GLU A 94 -4.57 -13.21 -9.72
N LEU A 95 -3.62 -12.29 -9.86
CA LEU A 95 -2.41 -12.50 -10.66
C LEU A 95 -1.29 -12.93 -9.71
N ASP A 96 -0.96 -14.21 -9.71
CA ASP A 96 0.10 -14.77 -8.86
C ASP A 96 1.04 -15.65 -9.68
N ARG A 97 2.34 -15.41 -9.55
CA ARG A 97 3.41 -16.21 -10.18
C ARG A 97 3.24 -16.44 -11.69
N GLY A 98 2.75 -15.41 -12.39
CA GLY A 98 2.52 -15.47 -13.84
C GLY A 98 1.24 -16.21 -14.25
N MET A 99 0.40 -16.58 -13.32
CA MET A 99 -0.91 -17.19 -13.57
C MET A 99 -2.03 -16.26 -13.14
N GLY A 100 -3.15 -16.28 -13.89
CA GLY A 100 -4.39 -15.64 -13.51
C GLY A 100 -5.34 -16.67 -12.90
N ILE A 101 -5.73 -16.44 -11.64
CA ILE A 101 -6.62 -17.34 -10.90
C ILE A 101 -7.93 -16.61 -10.64
N PRO A 102 -9.04 -16.98 -11.33
CA PRO A 102 -10.33 -16.37 -11.11
C PRO A 102 -11.00 -16.91 -9.85
N PHE A 103 -11.63 -16.02 -9.08
CA PHE A 103 -12.44 -16.34 -7.92
C PHE A 103 -13.82 -15.70 -8.06
N GLU A 104 -14.86 -16.47 -7.85
CA GLU A 104 -16.22 -15.96 -7.75
C GLU A 104 -16.48 -15.45 -6.32
N GLY A 105 -16.97 -14.22 -6.23
CA GLY A 105 -17.24 -13.53 -4.98
C GLY A 105 -16.45 -12.24 -4.81
N ASN A 106 -16.65 -11.59 -3.67
CA ASN A 106 -15.99 -10.36 -3.28
C ASN A 106 -14.59 -10.60 -2.67
N TYR A 107 -13.93 -9.54 -2.24
CA TYR A 107 -12.59 -9.60 -1.66
C TYR A 107 -12.53 -10.48 -0.40
N THR A 108 -13.52 -10.39 0.49
CA THR A 108 -13.58 -11.20 1.71
C THR A 108 -13.65 -12.70 1.38
N ASN A 109 -14.50 -13.09 0.43
CA ASN A 109 -14.60 -14.48 -0.02
C ASN A 109 -13.31 -15.00 -0.66
N TRP A 110 -12.65 -14.14 -1.47
CA TRP A 110 -11.35 -14.45 -2.05
C TRP A 110 -10.29 -14.68 -0.96
N LEU A 111 -10.24 -13.80 0.06
CA LEU A 111 -9.26 -13.91 1.15
C LEU A 111 -9.42 -15.21 1.94
N GLU A 112 -10.66 -15.63 2.22
CA GLU A 112 -10.94 -16.90 2.87
C GLU A 112 -10.48 -18.09 2.02
N GLN A 113 -10.79 -18.10 0.73
CA GLN A 113 -10.38 -19.15 -0.19
C GLN A 113 -8.86 -19.21 -0.32
N LYS A 114 -8.21 -18.05 -0.44
CA LYS A 114 -6.75 -17.95 -0.46
C LYS A 114 -6.11 -18.51 0.81
N THR A 115 -6.64 -18.16 1.97
CA THR A 115 -6.15 -18.65 3.26
C THR A 115 -6.26 -20.18 3.35
N LYS A 116 -7.39 -20.75 2.92
CA LYS A 116 -7.57 -22.21 2.86
C LYS A 116 -6.59 -22.87 1.89
N ARG A 117 -6.38 -22.28 0.70
CA ARG A 117 -5.43 -22.78 -0.30
C ARG A 117 -4.00 -22.77 0.26
N LEU A 118 -3.56 -21.65 0.84
CA LEU A 118 -2.24 -21.53 1.44
C LEU A 118 -2.02 -22.53 2.58
N ALA A 119 -3.02 -22.79 3.40
CA ALA A 119 -2.93 -23.80 4.46
C ALA A 119 -2.77 -25.24 3.91
N VAL A 120 -3.39 -25.55 2.77
CA VAL A 120 -3.21 -26.83 2.08
C VAL A 120 -1.83 -26.93 1.45
N GLU A 121 -1.37 -25.88 0.78
CA GLU A 121 -0.03 -25.80 0.19
C GLU A 121 1.06 -25.99 1.26
N GLU A 122 0.91 -25.33 2.42
CA GLU A 122 1.85 -25.45 3.55
C GLU A 122 1.93 -26.88 4.10
N LYS A 123 0.76 -27.55 4.25
CA LYS A 123 0.73 -28.98 4.65
C LYS A 123 1.40 -29.88 3.64
N GLN A 124 1.20 -29.63 2.34
CA GLN A 124 1.88 -30.39 1.27
C GLN A 124 3.38 -30.16 1.28
N ARG A 125 3.80 -28.89 1.45
CA ARG A 125 5.19 -28.49 1.58
C ARG A 125 5.88 -29.19 2.76
N SER A 126 5.27 -29.16 3.93
CA SER A 126 5.79 -29.83 5.13
C SER A 126 5.96 -31.34 4.90
N LYS A 127 5.05 -32.00 4.18
CA LYS A 127 5.19 -33.41 3.81
C LYS A 127 6.35 -33.65 2.82
N GLN A 128 6.49 -32.76 1.83
CA GLN A 128 7.59 -32.85 0.85
C GLN A 128 8.95 -32.64 1.53
N GLN A 129 9.09 -31.65 2.41
CA GLN A 129 10.33 -31.41 3.15
C GLN A 129 10.72 -32.63 4.01
N LYS A 130 9.75 -33.21 4.74
CA LYS A 130 10.00 -34.44 5.52
C LYS A 130 10.43 -35.63 4.62
N ALA A 131 9.84 -35.76 3.44
CA ALA A 131 10.24 -36.79 2.48
C ALA A 131 11.65 -36.55 1.93
N MET A 132 11.98 -35.28 1.60
CA MET A 132 13.31 -34.90 1.15
C MET A 132 14.38 -35.14 2.23
N GLN A 133 14.06 -34.81 3.49
CA GLN A 133 14.97 -35.05 4.62
C GLN A 133 15.29 -36.55 4.79
N LYS A 134 14.27 -37.43 4.73
CA LYS A 134 14.44 -38.88 4.76
C LYS A 134 15.28 -39.37 3.57
N GLU A 135 15.11 -38.79 2.40
CA GLU A 135 15.86 -39.13 1.20
C GLU A 135 17.31 -38.69 1.31
N LEU A 136 17.58 -37.52 1.91
CA LEU A 136 18.94 -37.07 2.23
C LEU A 136 19.63 -37.97 3.23
N GLU A 137 18.95 -38.39 4.30
CA GLU A 137 19.45 -39.34 5.28
C GLU A 137 19.81 -40.68 4.62
N TRP A 138 18.95 -41.16 3.72
CA TRP A 138 19.24 -42.39 2.97
C TRP A 138 20.46 -42.26 2.03
N ILE A 139 20.60 -41.12 1.34
CA ILE A 139 21.78 -40.84 0.47
C ILE A 139 23.06 -40.83 1.30
N ASN A 140 23.03 -40.25 2.49
CA ASN A 140 24.18 -40.11 3.37
C ASN A 140 24.59 -41.45 4.03
N THR A 141 23.64 -42.36 4.31
CA THR A 141 23.88 -43.62 5.02
C THR A 141 24.16 -44.81 4.08
N SER A 142 23.80 -44.74 2.81
CA SER A 142 23.84 -45.89 1.91
C SER A 142 25.11 -45.99 1.07
N GLN A 143 25.95 -46.98 1.32
CA GLN A 143 27.06 -47.37 0.42
C GLN A 143 26.55 -47.78 -0.99
N LYS A 144 25.29 -48.16 -1.13
CA LYS A 144 24.64 -48.56 -2.40
C LYS A 144 24.27 -47.36 -3.31
N ALA A 145 24.44 -46.14 -2.86
CA ALA A 145 24.21 -44.93 -3.68
C ALA A 145 25.18 -44.78 -4.87
N ARG A 146 26.24 -45.58 -4.90
CA ARG A 146 27.26 -45.60 -6.00
C ARG A 146 26.81 -46.37 -7.25
N HIS A 147 25.74 -47.15 -7.19
CA HIS A 147 25.18 -47.85 -8.33
C HIS A 147 24.31 -46.95 -9.21
N ALA A 148 24.09 -47.31 -10.50
CA ALA A 148 23.37 -46.49 -11.48
C ALA A 148 21.98 -46.03 -10.99
N LYS A 149 21.23 -46.87 -10.25
CA LYS A 149 19.95 -46.51 -9.62
C LYS A 149 20.12 -45.48 -8.50
N GLY A 150 21.24 -45.48 -7.78
CA GLY A 150 21.56 -44.47 -6.78
C GLY A 150 21.87 -43.10 -7.40
N LYS A 151 22.60 -43.06 -8.54
CA LYS A 151 22.89 -41.82 -9.25
C LYS A 151 21.61 -41.09 -9.71
N ALA A 152 20.67 -41.83 -10.34
CA ALA A 152 19.40 -41.26 -10.79
C ALA A 152 18.59 -40.65 -9.62
N ARG A 153 18.65 -41.30 -8.45
CA ARG A 153 17.94 -40.84 -7.25
C ARG A 153 18.59 -39.59 -6.65
N VAL A 154 19.91 -39.50 -6.64
CA VAL A 154 20.68 -38.32 -6.23
C VAL A 154 20.37 -37.13 -7.16
N THR A 155 20.40 -37.36 -8.48
CA THR A 155 20.05 -36.30 -9.46
C THR A 155 18.64 -35.81 -9.28
N ASN A 156 17.66 -36.68 -9.06
CA ASN A 156 16.25 -36.30 -8.81
C ASN A 156 16.10 -35.51 -7.49
N TYR A 157 16.83 -35.89 -6.44
CA TYR A 157 16.90 -35.15 -5.20
C TYR A 157 17.45 -33.73 -5.42
N GLN A 158 18.59 -33.61 -6.13
CA GLN A 158 19.19 -32.31 -6.43
C GLN A 158 18.24 -31.40 -7.21
N GLN A 159 17.57 -31.92 -8.24
CA GLN A 159 16.59 -31.16 -9.00
C GLN A 159 15.42 -30.67 -8.14
N LYS A 160 14.89 -31.53 -7.28
CA LYS A 160 13.82 -31.16 -6.34
C LYS A 160 14.29 -30.13 -5.30
N PHE A 161 15.50 -30.29 -4.81
CA PHE A 161 16.11 -29.36 -3.87
C PHE A 161 16.32 -27.98 -4.47
N GLU A 162 16.81 -27.89 -5.71
CA GLU A 162 16.96 -26.62 -6.42
C GLU A 162 15.59 -25.95 -6.68
N GLN A 163 14.59 -26.71 -7.11
CA GLN A 163 13.24 -26.21 -7.29
C GLN A 163 12.63 -25.67 -5.98
N GLU A 164 12.82 -26.38 -4.87
CA GLU A 164 12.33 -25.95 -3.57
C GLU A 164 13.06 -24.70 -3.08
N ARG A 165 14.39 -24.64 -3.26
CA ARG A 165 15.20 -23.47 -2.92
C ARG A 165 14.80 -22.22 -3.72
N GLU A 166 14.49 -22.37 -5.01
CA GLU A 166 13.96 -21.26 -5.81
C GLU A 166 12.57 -20.80 -5.35
N ARG A 167 11.72 -21.75 -4.96
CA ARG A 167 10.40 -21.45 -4.37
C ARG A 167 10.51 -20.77 -3.01
N GLU A 168 11.46 -21.20 -2.17
CA GLU A 168 11.70 -20.56 -0.86
C GLU A 168 12.11 -19.12 -1.00
N LYS A 169 13.06 -18.82 -1.88
CA LYS A 169 13.47 -17.42 -2.16
C LYS A 169 12.31 -16.51 -2.59
N ARG A 170 11.28 -17.06 -3.23
CA ARG A 170 10.10 -16.30 -3.68
C ARG A 170 9.04 -16.12 -2.61
N ASN A 171 9.04 -16.94 -1.56
CA ASN A 171 8.00 -16.98 -0.53
C ASN A 171 8.47 -16.49 0.85
N GLU A 172 9.68 -15.95 0.97
CA GLU A 172 10.17 -15.42 2.24
C GLU A 172 9.32 -14.21 2.66
N THR A 173 8.42 -14.45 3.59
CA THR A 173 7.77 -13.38 4.37
C THR A 173 8.79 -12.87 5.37
N HIS A 174 9.34 -11.71 5.11
CA HIS A 174 10.30 -11.11 6.02
C HIS A 174 9.57 -10.35 7.13
N GLU A 175 9.78 -10.74 8.38
CA GLU A 175 9.38 -9.92 9.51
C GLU A 175 10.25 -8.66 9.57
N LEU A 176 9.61 -7.51 9.39
CA LEU A 176 10.26 -6.21 9.55
C LEU A 176 10.38 -5.88 11.04
N PHE A 177 11.61 -5.79 11.52
CA PHE A 177 11.87 -5.27 12.85
C PHE A 177 12.04 -3.75 12.77
N ILE A 178 11.08 -3.02 13.33
CA ILE A 178 11.15 -1.57 13.50
C ILE A 178 11.31 -1.32 14.98
N PRO A 179 12.46 -0.79 15.44
CA PRO A 179 12.66 -0.52 16.85
C PRO A 179 11.69 0.58 17.31
N SER A 180 11.19 0.47 18.52
CA SER A 180 10.47 1.56 19.15
C SER A 180 11.43 2.75 19.35
N GLY A 181 10.94 3.95 19.03
CA GLY A 181 11.66 5.19 19.30
C GLY A 181 11.86 5.45 20.80
N ARG A 182 12.34 6.65 21.13
CA ARG A 182 12.42 7.12 22.53
C ARG A 182 11.01 7.16 23.12
N ARG A 183 10.92 6.92 24.44
CA ARG A 183 9.65 7.03 25.14
C ARG A 183 9.11 8.46 24.98
N LEU A 184 7.90 8.59 24.47
CA LEU A 184 7.19 9.84 24.42
C LEU A 184 6.84 10.32 25.84
N GLY A 185 6.93 11.64 26.05
CA GLY A 185 6.39 12.25 27.27
C GLY A 185 4.86 12.24 27.29
N ASP A 186 4.27 12.83 28.31
CA ASP A 186 2.82 12.89 28.48
C ASP A 186 2.14 13.79 27.43
N HIS A 187 2.88 14.78 26.91
CA HIS A 187 2.43 15.67 25.84
C HIS A 187 3.14 15.35 24.54
N VAL A 188 2.36 15.01 23.52
CA VAL A 188 2.89 14.74 22.16
C VAL A 188 2.73 15.98 21.30
N ILE A 189 1.52 16.31 20.90
CA ILE A 189 1.20 17.53 20.17
C ILE A 189 -0.16 18.03 20.66
N SER A 190 -0.24 19.29 21.05
CA SER A 190 -1.48 19.93 21.47
C SER A 190 -1.78 21.14 20.58
N PHE A 191 -3.05 21.25 20.19
CA PHE A 191 -3.62 22.37 19.45
C PHE A 191 -4.52 23.12 20.41
N LYS A 192 -4.37 24.44 20.47
CA LYS A 192 -5.19 25.30 21.30
C LYS A 192 -5.71 26.48 20.48
N ASP A 193 -7.02 26.50 20.25
CA ASP A 193 -7.75 27.56 19.55
C ASP A 193 -7.17 27.88 18.17
N VAL A 194 -6.69 26.85 17.46
CA VAL A 194 -5.99 26.99 16.18
C VAL A 194 -7.00 27.24 15.07
N SER A 195 -6.81 28.35 14.36
CA SER A 195 -7.59 28.68 13.16
C SER A 195 -6.68 28.83 11.97
N LYS A 196 -7.11 28.37 10.81
CA LYS A 196 -6.39 28.47 9.54
C LYS A 196 -7.34 28.68 8.38
N GLY A 197 -6.98 29.62 7.53
CA GLY A 197 -7.62 29.88 6.24
C GLY A 197 -6.61 30.44 5.27
N PHE A 198 -6.96 30.45 3.99
CA PHE A 198 -6.21 31.08 2.91
C PHE A 198 -7.17 32.00 2.15
N ASP A 199 -6.77 33.24 1.96
CA ASP A 199 -7.59 34.28 1.33
C ASP A 199 -9.04 34.28 1.91
N ASP A 200 -10.03 34.01 1.10
CA ASP A 200 -11.43 33.98 1.51
C ASP A 200 -11.92 32.59 1.97
N LYS A 201 -11.05 31.56 1.97
CA LYS A 201 -11.41 30.20 2.34
C LYS A 201 -10.94 29.86 3.74
N LEU A 202 -11.88 29.80 4.70
CA LEU A 202 -11.63 29.26 6.01
C LEU A 202 -11.56 27.71 5.94
N LEU A 203 -10.50 27.12 6.50
CA LEU A 203 -10.33 25.67 6.57
C LEU A 203 -10.91 25.11 7.87
N TYR A 204 -10.52 25.69 9.00
CA TYR A 204 -11.03 25.38 10.33
C TYR A 204 -10.81 26.54 11.29
N GLU A 205 -11.65 26.61 12.29
CA GLU A 205 -11.70 27.67 13.29
C GLU A 205 -11.71 27.04 14.69
N ASN A 206 -10.92 27.63 15.61
CA ASN A 206 -10.86 27.27 17.02
C ASN A 206 -10.60 25.75 17.27
N LEU A 207 -9.76 25.14 16.41
CA LEU A 207 -9.42 23.73 16.54
C LEU A 207 -8.60 23.50 17.82
N THR A 208 -9.18 22.74 18.73
CA THR A 208 -8.54 22.41 20.01
C THR A 208 -8.60 20.91 20.21
N PHE A 209 -7.45 20.24 20.25
CA PHE A 209 -7.33 18.83 20.56
C PHE A 209 -5.90 18.47 20.95
N GLU A 210 -5.71 17.30 21.54
CA GLU A 210 -4.42 16.78 21.94
C GLU A 210 -4.22 15.36 21.38
N LEU A 211 -3.02 15.11 20.85
CA LEU A 211 -2.66 13.78 20.37
C LEU A 211 -2.17 12.92 21.54
N PRO A 212 -2.79 11.75 21.80
CA PRO A 212 -2.38 10.89 22.89
C PRO A 212 -1.03 10.21 22.59
N PRO A 213 -0.17 10.02 23.60
CA PRO A 213 1.07 9.28 23.44
C PRO A 213 0.80 7.82 23.04
N GLY A 214 1.50 7.34 22.02
CA GLY A 214 1.34 5.98 21.49
C GLY A 214 0.03 5.71 20.75
N GLY A 215 -0.80 6.74 20.54
CA GLY A 215 -2.05 6.64 19.79
C GLY A 215 -1.85 6.69 18.27
N ILE A 216 -2.78 6.10 17.54
CA ILE A 216 -2.93 6.26 16.09
C ILE A 216 -4.16 7.11 15.85
N VAL A 217 -3.96 8.27 15.23
CA VAL A 217 -5.06 9.22 14.94
C VAL A 217 -5.27 9.29 13.44
N GLY A 218 -6.45 8.89 12.99
CA GLY A 218 -6.88 9.04 11.59
C GLY A 218 -7.52 10.42 11.37
N ILE A 219 -7.06 11.15 10.34
CA ILE A 219 -7.64 12.42 9.93
C ILE A 219 -8.44 12.20 8.66
N ILE A 220 -9.75 12.39 8.74
CA ILE A 220 -10.68 12.24 7.63
C ILE A 220 -11.29 13.60 7.26
N GLY A 221 -11.73 13.74 6.04
CA GLY A 221 -12.40 14.95 5.54
C GLY A 221 -12.33 15.05 4.02
N ALA A 222 -13.13 15.92 3.48
CA ALA A 222 -13.21 16.20 2.06
C ALA A 222 -11.86 16.64 1.46
N ASN A 223 -11.73 16.52 0.15
CA ASN A 223 -10.59 17.10 -0.56
C ASN A 223 -10.63 18.64 -0.43
N GLY A 224 -9.48 19.23 -0.10
CA GLY A 224 -9.38 20.66 0.19
C GLY A 224 -9.87 21.09 1.58
N ALA A 225 -10.18 20.16 2.50
CA ALA A 225 -10.56 20.47 3.89
C ALA A 225 -9.37 20.88 4.78
N GLY A 226 -8.15 20.93 4.25
CA GLY A 226 -6.98 21.36 5.03
C GLY A 226 -6.17 20.24 5.69
N LYS A 227 -6.39 18.96 5.35
CA LYS A 227 -5.64 17.83 5.95
C LYS A 227 -4.12 17.98 5.80
N THR A 228 -3.65 18.28 4.61
CA THR A 228 -2.22 18.52 4.33
C THR A 228 -1.72 19.80 5.02
N THR A 229 -2.55 20.83 5.09
CA THR A 229 -2.21 22.08 5.80
C THR A 229 -2.01 21.82 7.29
N LEU A 230 -2.83 20.95 7.90
CA LEU A 230 -2.67 20.54 9.29
C LEU A 230 -1.30 19.86 9.51
N PHE A 231 -0.89 18.95 8.63
CA PHE A 231 0.44 18.34 8.70
C PHE A 231 1.56 19.36 8.53
N ARG A 232 1.44 20.29 7.58
CA ARG A 232 2.43 21.36 7.41
C ARG A 232 2.55 22.27 8.63
N MET A 233 1.47 22.50 9.35
CA MET A 233 1.53 23.24 10.62
C MET A 233 2.18 22.42 11.74
N ILE A 234 1.99 21.10 11.76
CA ILE A 234 2.69 20.20 12.69
C ILE A 234 4.19 20.15 12.39
N THR A 235 4.59 20.12 11.11
CA THR A 235 5.99 20.13 10.70
C THR A 235 6.66 21.49 10.86
N GLY A 236 5.87 22.57 11.00
CA GLY A 236 6.36 23.95 11.08
C GLY A 236 6.64 24.61 9.72
N GLU A 237 6.19 23.98 8.62
CA GLU A 237 6.28 24.55 7.27
C GLU A 237 5.22 25.63 7.03
N GLU A 238 4.17 25.64 7.85
CA GLU A 238 3.05 26.57 7.76
C GLU A 238 2.68 27.06 9.17
N GLU A 239 2.31 28.33 9.31
CA GLU A 239 1.87 28.88 10.58
C GLU A 239 0.33 29.00 10.65
N PRO A 240 -0.29 28.78 11.81
CA PRO A 240 -1.70 29.05 12.00
C PRO A 240 -1.99 30.58 11.93
N ASN A 241 -3.21 30.94 11.50
CA ASN A 241 -3.63 32.35 11.54
C ASN A 241 -3.88 32.84 12.98
N SER A 242 -4.35 31.93 13.86
CA SER A 242 -4.50 32.17 15.28
C SER A 242 -4.36 30.88 16.09
N GLY A 243 -4.22 30.97 17.40
CA GLY A 243 -4.01 29.85 18.29
C GLY A 243 -2.55 29.40 18.39
N THR A 244 -2.32 28.29 19.03
CA THR A 244 -0.96 27.76 19.25
C THR A 244 -0.92 26.26 19.07
N ILE A 245 0.18 25.77 18.47
CA ILE A 245 0.51 24.35 18.35
C ILE A 245 1.76 24.12 19.18
N LYS A 246 1.67 23.22 20.16
CA LYS A 246 2.80 22.86 21.00
C LYS A 246 3.20 21.41 20.73
N LYS A 247 4.47 21.20 20.43
CA LYS A 247 5.10 19.89 20.28
C LYS A 247 5.87 19.56 21.55
N GLY A 248 5.74 18.35 22.05
CA GLY A 248 6.49 17.87 23.21
C GLY A 248 8.00 17.83 22.94
N GLU A 249 8.82 18.12 23.96
CA GLU A 249 10.29 18.19 23.82
C GLU A 249 10.93 16.87 23.42
N THR A 250 10.28 15.75 23.74
CA THR A 250 10.78 14.40 23.45
C THR A 250 10.29 13.85 22.10
N VAL A 251 9.51 14.65 21.36
CA VAL A 251 8.91 14.24 20.08
C VAL A 251 9.88 14.46 18.94
N ASP A 252 10.35 13.37 18.35
CA ASP A 252 11.06 13.38 17.07
C ASP A 252 10.06 13.14 15.96
N LEU A 253 9.90 14.12 15.07
CA LEU A 253 8.88 14.14 14.04
C LEU A 253 9.46 13.65 12.72
N SER A 254 8.82 12.63 12.14
CA SER A 254 9.09 12.20 10.77
C SER A 254 7.83 12.39 9.93
N TYR A 255 7.98 13.02 8.77
CA TYR A 255 6.90 13.28 7.85
C TYR A 255 7.17 12.65 6.48
N VAL A 256 6.20 11.92 5.96
CA VAL A 256 6.24 11.38 4.60
C VAL A 256 5.11 12.04 3.83
N ASP A 257 5.47 12.87 2.88
CA ASP A 257 4.53 13.54 1.98
C ASP A 257 4.14 12.65 0.79
N GLN A 258 3.18 13.11 0.00
CA GLN A 258 2.79 12.44 -1.24
C GLN A 258 3.86 12.56 -2.35
N GLY A 259 4.71 13.58 -2.28
CA GLY A 259 5.75 13.86 -3.25
C GLY A 259 6.96 12.92 -3.16
N ARG A 260 7.10 12.19 -2.04
CA ARG A 260 8.17 11.19 -1.83
C ARG A 260 9.55 11.72 -2.28
N MET A 261 9.96 12.88 -1.78
CA MET A 261 11.23 13.48 -2.14
C MET A 261 12.40 12.63 -1.68
N LEU A 262 12.84 11.72 -2.53
CA LEU A 262 14.09 11.00 -2.39
C LEU A 262 15.12 11.59 -3.36
N ASP A 263 16.40 11.57 -2.98
CA ASP A 263 17.47 11.99 -3.87
C ASP A 263 17.61 10.96 -5.02
N ALA A 264 17.19 11.36 -6.21
CA ALA A 264 17.20 10.52 -7.40
C ALA A 264 18.61 10.04 -7.82
N ASN A 265 19.68 10.65 -7.28
CA ASN A 265 21.06 10.28 -7.58
C ASN A 265 21.56 9.15 -6.66
N LYS A 266 20.90 8.93 -5.53
CA LYS A 266 21.26 7.88 -4.56
C LYS A 266 20.63 6.54 -4.89
N THR A 267 21.38 5.50 -4.60
CA THR A 267 20.90 4.13 -4.67
C THR A 267 20.00 3.78 -3.48
N ILE A 268 19.20 2.73 -3.60
CA ILE A 268 18.37 2.22 -2.48
C ILE A 268 19.25 1.94 -1.26
N PHE A 269 20.44 1.38 -1.47
CA PHE A 269 21.40 1.11 -0.40
C PHE A 269 21.86 2.39 0.32
N GLU A 270 22.15 3.44 -0.44
CA GLU A 270 22.55 4.73 0.14
C GLU A 270 21.42 5.46 0.85
N VAL A 271 20.19 5.37 0.33
CA VAL A 271 19.03 6.00 0.95
C VAL A 271 18.64 5.32 2.27
N VAL A 272 18.57 3.99 2.28
CA VAL A 272 18.09 3.22 3.45
C VAL A 272 19.21 2.97 4.45
N GLY A 273 20.42 2.62 3.96
CA GLY A 273 21.55 2.25 4.79
C GLY A 273 22.53 3.40 5.10
N GLY A 274 22.28 4.61 4.54
CA GLY A 274 23.23 5.72 4.65
C GLY A 274 24.59 5.44 3.99
N GLY A 275 24.66 4.44 3.10
CA GLY A 275 25.92 3.99 2.48
C GLY A 275 26.78 3.12 3.41
N LEU A 276 26.29 2.75 4.60
CA LEU A 276 27.01 1.93 5.57
C LEU A 276 26.62 0.46 5.45
N ASP A 277 27.60 -0.46 5.55
CA ASP A 277 27.33 -1.90 5.54
C ASP A 277 26.55 -2.37 6.77
N THR A 278 26.63 -1.63 7.87
CA THR A 278 25.94 -1.94 9.12
C THR A 278 25.18 -0.71 9.62
N ILE A 279 23.91 -0.88 9.95
CA ILE A 279 23.04 0.15 10.54
C ILE A 279 22.66 -0.20 11.96
N LYS A 280 22.48 0.82 12.80
CA LYS A 280 21.99 0.66 14.17
C LYS A 280 20.48 0.82 14.20
N LEU A 281 19.78 -0.26 14.52
CA LEU A 281 18.34 -0.30 14.70
C LEU A 281 18.02 -0.47 16.18
N GLY A 282 17.71 0.62 16.87
CA GLY A 282 17.59 0.60 18.32
C GLY A 282 18.94 0.25 18.97
N GLY A 283 18.98 -0.79 19.79
CA GLY A 283 20.21 -1.29 20.43
C GLY A 283 20.94 -2.39 19.65
N ARG A 284 20.52 -2.68 18.38
CA ARG A 284 21.08 -3.79 17.59
C ARG A 284 21.79 -3.27 16.34
N GLU A 285 22.93 -3.86 16.02
CA GLU A 285 23.61 -3.66 14.74
C GLU A 285 23.12 -4.71 13.75
N VAL A 286 22.68 -4.27 12.57
CA VAL A 286 22.12 -5.13 11.52
C VAL A 286 22.83 -4.82 10.21
N ASN A 287 23.14 -5.86 9.43
CA ASN A 287 23.67 -5.67 8.09
C ASN A 287 22.65 -4.96 7.21
N SER A 288 23.04 -3.86 6.59
CA SER A 288 22.17 -2.99 5.78
C SER A 288 21.53 -3.73 4.61
N ARG A 289 22.30 -4.55 3.89
CA ARG A 289 21.80 -5.31 2.74
C ARG A 289 20.77 -6.36 3.16
N ALA A 290 21.03 -7.06 4.28
CA ALA A 290 20.08 -8.02 4.84
C ALA A 290 18.79 -7.33 5.32
N TYR A 291 18.90 -6.12 5.85
CA TYR A 291 17.73 -5.33 6.26
C TYR A 291 16.92 -4.83 5.05
N ILE A 292 17.59 -4.30 4.02
CA ILE A 292 16.96 -3.84 2.77
C ILE A 292 16.24 -5.00 2.07
N SER A 293 16.84 -6.22 2.06
CA SER A 293 16.20 -7.39 1.48
C SER A 293 14.86 -7.75 2.13
N LYS A 294 14.65 -7.38 3.41
CA LYS A 294 13.35 -7.57 4.09
C LYS A 294 12.22 -6.71 3.52
N PHE A 295 12.55 -5.66 2.76
CA PHE A 295 11.60 -4.84 2.03
C PHE A 295 11.39 -5.30 0.58
N ASN A 296 11.72 -6.55 0.28
CA ASN A 296 11.63 -7.16 -1.06
C ASN A 296 12.59 -6.56 -2.11
N PHE A 297 13.63 -5.85 -1.69
CA PHE A 297 14.71 -5.44 -2.57
C PHE A 297 15.80 -6.50 -2.56
N SER A 298 15.88 -7.32 -3.60
CA SER A 298 16.88 -8.38 -3.71
C SER A 298 18.17 -7.88 -4.36
N GLY A 299 19.29 -8.49 -4.05
CA GLY A 299 20.64 -8.34 -4.61
C GLY A 299 20.93 -7.16 -5.53
N ASP A 300 20.51 -7.25 -6.78
CA ASP A 300 20.73 -6.20 -7.79
C ASP A 300 19.89 -4.93 -7.57
N ASP A 301 18.77 -5.04 -6.85
CA ASP A 301 17.91 -3.89 -6.55
C ASP A 301 18.60 -2.88 -5.64
N HIS A 302 19.54 -3.32 -4.81
CA HIS A 302 20.27 -2.44 -3.90
C HIS A 302 21.06 -1.33 -4.61
N HIS A 303 21.43 -1.56 -5.87
CA HIS A 303 22.19 -0.64 -6.71
C HIS A 303 21.31 0.23 -7.63
N LYS A 304 19.99 0.02 -7.63
CA LYS A 304 19.07 0.85 -8.39
C LYS A 304 18.91 2.23 -7.75
N LYS A 305 18.84 3.24 -8.62
CA LYS A 305 18.57 4.62 -8.24
C LYS A 305 17.08 4.89 -8.20
#